data_f365081cf79c15190d4a33b84e846e3d
#
_entry.id   f365081cf79c15190d4a33b84e846e3d
#
_cell.length_a   1.000
_cell.length_b   1.000
_cell.length_c   1.000
_cell.angle_alpha   90.00
_cell.angle_beta   90.00
_cell.angle_gamma   90.00
#
_symmetry.space_group_name_H-M   'P 1'
#
loop_
_entity.id
_entity.type
_entity.pdbx_description
1 polymer ?
#
loop_
_entity_poly.entity_id
_entity_poly.type
_entity_poly.pdbx_seq_one_letter_code
_entity_poly.pdbx_strand_id
1 'polypeptide(L)'
;MASTFLSAQSQNPFGIPSEEAPAPSSNIVAAPGSRAQGWLNQGRSEVIARHGVVATSDSLAAQAGLEILQQGGNAIDAAVAAGSVLDVTSQNDTGIAGDLFALVYIAAEKKLYALNSAGWAPARWTPEFFKKELGLDRVPVTGVNAATVPGAISGYDAMLNRFGTMGFKETFERAARIAEEGWGQGERRHRDIVSAEQRLRQDDYSAEVFLEDGKAPHLYSIIRNPDLADALRLMQEEGRDAFYKGAIADAIVAKVQSEGGVMTHADLAEFESEWVEPINTNYHGYDIYQLPPPGQGFAALEMLNILEVCAPEHGVNLAALGPSHPDYWHFMVEAKKLAYSDLQAYNGDPLFSAVPVTELLNKNYAASLCDRIDMDKASEPSVKGGLDGGTIYLTTADRWGNMVSLIHSVFSVYGSGSAIPP
;
A
#
# COMPACT_ATOMS: atom_id res chain seq x y z
N MET A 1 62.13 -0.85 10.09
CA MET A 1 61.17 -1.53 9.23
C MET A 1 59.86 -0.73 9.35
N ALA A 2 59.63 0.17 8.42
CA ALA A 2 58.42 0.95 8.40
C ALA A 2 57.36 0.18 7.59
N SER A 3 56.27 -0.23 8.24
CA SER A 3 55.13 -0.88 7.63
C SER A 3 54.27 0.16 6.97
N THR A 4 54.31 0.24 5.65
CA THR A 4 53.43 1.06 4.83
C THR A 4 52.08 0.36 4.72
N PHE A 5 51.06 0.84 5.41
CA PHE A 5 49.68 0.46 5.14
C PHE A 5 49.28 1.12 3.82
N LEU A 6 49.18 0.32 2.76
CA LEU A 6 48.44 0.71 1.57
C LEU A 6 46.95 0.73 1.94
N SER A 7 46.37 1.94 1.97
CA SER A 7 44.95 2.14 1.94
C SER A 7 44.46 1.64 0.56
N ALA A 8 43.75 0.51 0.57
CA ALA A 8 43.00 0.09 -0.61
C ALA A 8 41.91 1.14 -0.86
N GLN A 9 42.12 2.08 -1.76
CA GLN A 9 41.07 2.85 -2.35
C GLN A 9 40.12 1.84 -3.01
N SER A 10 38.87 1.80 -2.54
CA SER A 10 37.81 1.04 -3.18
C SER A 10 37.58 1.61 -4.57
N GLN A 11 38.23 1.01 -5.55
CA GLN A 11 37.96 1.37 -6.94
C GLN A 11 36.53 0.94 -7.29
N ASN A 12 35.75 1.88 -7.80
CA ASN A 12 34.48 1.59 -8.44
C ASN A 12 34.70 0.45 -9.45
N PRO A 13 34.00 -0.69 -9.35
CA PRO A 13 34.23 -1.83 -10.23
C PRO A 13 33.98 -1.52 -11.72
N PHE A 14 33.43 -0.36 -12.02
CA PHE A 14 33.24 0.15 -13.38
C PHE A 14 34.32 1.16 -13.81
N GLY A 15 35.35 1.41 -12.98
CA GLY A 15 36.48 2.27 -13.35
C GLY A 15 36.17 3.77 -13.42
N ILE A 16 34.97 4.20 -13.06
CA ILE A 16 34.59 5.62 -13.03
C ILE A 16 34.75 6.11 -11.60
N PRO A 17 35.66 7.06 -11.29
CA PRO A 17 35.75 7.67 -9.97
C PRO A 17 34.41 8.31 -9.58
N SER A 18 34.03 8.22 -8.32
CA SER A 18 32.77 8.80 -7.80
C SER A 18 32.66 10.32 -8.03
N GLU A 19 33.78 10.99 -8.14
CA GLU A 19 33.91 12.44 -8.43
C GLU A 19 33.70 12.78 -9.91
N GLU A 20 33.80 11.79 -10.82
CA GLU A 20 33.64 11.94 -12.27
C GLU A 20 32.32 11.32 -12.80
N ALA A 21 31.48 10.83 -11.92
CA ALA A 21 30.16 10.33 -12.34
C ALA A 21 29.41 11.48 -13.04
N PRO A 22 28.91 11.27 -14.27
CA PRO A 22 28.18 12.32 -14.97
C PRO A 22 27.02 12.77 -14.09
N ALA A 23 26.84 14.09 -13.97
CA ALA A 23 25.67 14.64 -13.33
C ALA A 23 24.42 14.01 -13.98
N PRO A 24 23.42 13.57 -13.20
CA PRO A 24 22.20 13.02 -13.76
C PRO A 24 21.63 14.01 -14.78
N SER A 25 21.19 13.50 -15.94
CA SER A 25 20.55 14.37 -16.93
C SER A 25 19.35 15.04 -16.26
N SER A 26 19.04 16.27 -16.65
CA SER A 26 17.95 17.06 -16.08
C SER A 26 16.57 16.38 -16.09
N ASN A 27 16.44 15.26 -16.79
CA ASN A 27 15.19 14.54 -16.97
C ASN A 27 15.17 13.15 -16.31
N ILE A 28 16.30 12.65 -15.82
CA ILE A 28 16.39 11.36 -15.14
C ILE A 28 17.31 11.55 -13.95
N VAL A 29 16.71 11.86 -12.82
CA VAL A 29 17.41 11.76 -11.54
C VAL A 29 17.48 10.27 -11.23
N ALA A 30 18.66 9.67 -11.44
CA ALA A 30 18.89 8.31 -10.99
C ALA A 30 18.59 8.24 -9.49
N ALA A 31 17.73 7.33 -9.09
CA ALA A 31 17.41 7.15 -7.67
C ALA A 31 18.71 6.95 -6.88
N PRO A 32 18.86 7.56 -5.69
CA PRO A 32 20.00 7.33 -4.83
C PRO A 32 20.27 5.84 -4.67
N GLY A 33 21.53 5.43 -4.88
CA GLY A 33 21.92 4.02 -4.88
C GLY A 33 21.98 3.36 -6.25
N SER A 34 21.73 4.07 -7.33
CA SER A 34 21.99 3.54 -8.66
C SER A 34 23.51 3.36 -8.89
N ARG A 35 23.89 2.37 -9.70
CA ARG A 35 25.31 2.17 -10.04
C ARG A 35 25.92 3.36 -10.77
N ALA A 36 25.11 4.08 -11.55
CA ALA A 36 25.53 5.30 -12.23
C ALA A 36 25.95 6.42 -11.27
N GLN A 37 25.49 6.39 -10.03
CA GLN A 37 25.89 7.33 -8.98
C GLN A 37 27.08 6.84 -8.14
N GLY A 38 27.68 5.70 -8.49
CA GLY A 38 28.86 5.18 -7.80
C GLY A 38 28.60 4.51 -6.45
N TRP A 39 27.35 4.17 -6.12
CA TRP A 39 27.03 3.44 -4.89
C TRP A 39 27.37 1.97 -5.03
N LEU A 40 28.52 1.59 -4.47
CA LEU A 40 29.14 0.27 -4.65
C LEU A 40 28.33 -0.89 -4.06
N ASN A 41 27.48 -0.63 -3.08
CA ASN A 41 26.68 -1.66 -2.40
C ASN A 41 25.35 -1.96 -3.11
N GLN A 42 25.08 -1.34 -4.24
CA GLN A 42 23.89 -1.63 -5.03
C GLN A 42 24.02 -2.99 -5.71
N GLY A 43 23.25 -3.97 -5.24
CA GLY A 43 23.29 -5.35 -5.73
C GLY A 43 22.52 -5.58 -7.03
N ARG A 44 21.70 -4.64 -7.50
CA ARG A 44 20.81 -4.79 -8.66
C ARG A 44 21.20 -3.86 -9.79
N SER A 45 21.05 -4.36 -11.03
CA SER A 45 21.08 -3.52 -12.21
C SER A 45 19.75 -2.80 -12.38
N GLU A 46 19.80 -1.63 -13.01
CA GLU A 46 18.60 -0.96 -13.47
C GLU A 46 17.87 -1.84 -14.51
N VAL A 47 16.54 -1.76 -14.51
CA VAL A 47 15.69 -2.43 -15.48
C VAL A 47 15.31 -1.44 -16.56
N ILE A 48 15.75 -1.69 -17.79
CA ILE A 48 15.40 -0.90 -18.96
C ILE A 48 14.39 -1.71 -19.80
N ALA A 49 13.19 -1.20 -19.95
CA ALA A 49 12.10 -1.91 -20.61
C ALA A 49 11.46 -1.09 -21.73
N ARG A 50 11.03 -1.78 -22.81
CA ARG A 50 10.44 -1.15 -24.01
C ARG A 50 8.96 -0.84 -23.87
N HIS A 51 8.24 -1.62 -23.08
CA HIS A 51 6.77 -1.54 -22.98
C HIS A 51 6.32 -0.79 -21.72
N GLY A 52 7.18 -0.71 -20.73
CA GLY A 52 6.93 -0.14 -19.44
C GLY A 52 7.52 -0.99 -18.32
N VAL A 53 7.27 -0.60 -17.09
CA VAL A 53 7.77 -1.28 -15.90
C VAL A 53 6.65 -1.51 -14.89
N VAL A 54 6.78 -2.59 -14.13
CA VAL A 54 5.91 -2.92 -12.99
C VAL A 54 6.81 -3.28 -11.83
N ALA A 55 6.59 -2.65 -10.67
CA ALA A 55 7.29 -2.97 -9.45
C ALA A 55 6.29 -3.23 -8.32
N THR A 56 6.42 -4.39 -7.68
CA THR A 56 5.59 -4.80 -6.55
C THR A 56 6.29 -5.88 -5.73
N SER A 57 5.66 -6.29 -4.62
CA SER A 57 6.22 -7.26 -3.66
C SER A 57 6.19 -8.71 -4.14
N ASP A 58 5.42 -9.04 -5.18
CA ASP A 58 5.26 -10.39 -5.71
C ASP A 58 5.65 -10.48 -7.20
N SER A 59 6.46 -11.49 -7.54
CA SER A 59 6.95 -11.66 -8.90
C SER A 59 5.88 -12.12 -9.90
N LEU A 60 4.86 -12.87 -9.47
CA LEU A 60 3.75 -13.28 -10.33
C LEU A 60 2.86 -12.08 -10.68
N ALA A 61 2.64 -11.19 -9.72
CA ALA A 61 1.93 -9.94 -9.93
C ALA A 61 2.69 -8.99 -10.87
N ALA A 62 4.01 -8.86 -10.70
CA ALA A 62 4.83 -8.08 -11.62
C ALA A 62 4.79 -8.63 -13.04
N GLN A 63 4.81 -9.96 -13.21
CA GLN A 63 4.65 -10.61 -14.50
C GLN A 63 3.29 -10.33 -15.15
N ALA A 64 2.20 -10.38 -14.36
CA ALA A 64 0.85 -10.12 -14.88
C ALA A 64 0.73 -8.68 -15.41
N GLY A 65 1.18 -7.68 -14.67
CA GLY A 65 1.18 -6.30 -15.15
C GLY A 65 2.08 -6.10 -16.38
N LEU A 66 3.25 -6.75 -16.42
CA LEU A 66 4.13 -6.68 -17.60
C LEU A 66 3.49 -7.35 -18.84
N GLU A 67 2.78 -8.45 -18.67
CA GLU A 67 2.03 -9.13 -19.75
C GLU A 67 0.99 -8.18 -20.35
N ILE A 68 0.22 -7.48 -19.53
CA ILE A 68 -0.73 -6.46 -19.98
C ILE A 68 -0.05 -5.34 -20.78
N LEU A 69 1.08 -4.80 -20.29
CA LEU A 69 1.84 -3.79 -21.04
C LEU A 69 2.35 -4.30 -22.40
N GLN A 70 2.74 -5.55 -22.48
CA GLN A 70 3.19 -6.20 -23.72
C GLN A 70 2.03 -6.43 -24.71
N GLN A 71 0.84 -6.71 -24.21
CA GLN A 71 -0.38 -6.86 -25.00
C GLN A 71 -0.95 -5.52 -25.49
N GLY A 72 -0.39 -4.40 -25.06
CA GLY A 72 -0.79 -3.06 -25.51
C GLY A 72 -1.67 -2.29 -24.51
N GLY A 73 -1.92 -2.85 -23.34
CA GLY A 73 -2.55 -2.13 -22.22
C GLY A 73 -1.65 -0.99 -21.70
N ASN A 74 -2.23 -0.07 -20.97
CA ASN A 74 -1.54 1.06 -20.36
C ASN A 74 -1.13 0.79 -18.91
N ALA A 75 -0.55 1.80 -18.23
CA ALA A 75 -0.10 1.67 -16.84
C ALA A 75 -1.25 1.36 -15.87
N ILE A 76 -2.46 1.82 -16.17
CA ILE A 76 -3.64 1.61 -15.35
C ILE A 76 -4.11 0.15 -15.46
N ASP A 77 -4.23 -0.36 -16.67
CA ASP A 77 -4.56 -1.77 -16.93
C ASP A 77 -3.56 -2.70 -16.25
N ALA A 78 -2.27 -2.37 -16.34
CA ALA A 78 -1.19 -3.13 -15.72
C ALA A 78 -1.24 -3.08 -14.18
N ALA A 79 -1.61 -1.95 -13.60
CA ALA A 79 -1.76 -1.82 -12.15
C ALA A 79 -2.91 -2.69 -11.63
N VAL A 80 -4.05 -2.70 -12.31
CA VAL A 80 -5.19 -3.54 -11.95
C VAL A 80 -4.85 -5.02 -12.10
N ALA A 81 -4.18 -5.42 -13.18
CA ALA A 81 -3.78 -6.81 -13.37
C ALA A 81 -2.75 -7.28 -12.34
N ALA A 82 -1.79 -6.44 -11.97
CA ALA A 82 -0.85 -6.76 -10.91
C ALA A 82 -1.56 -6.82 -9.54
N GLY A 83 -2.48 -5.89 -9.27
CA GLY A 83 -3.27 -5.84 -8.05
C GLY A 83 -4.13 -7.09 -7.89
N SER A 84 -4.85 -7.50 -8.93
CA SER A 84 -5.70 -8.71 -8.90
C SER A 84 -4.91 -9.99 -8.63
N VAL A 85 -3.66 -10.09 -9.14
CA VAL A 85 -2.78 -11.23 -8.81
C VAL A 85 -2.33 -11.16 -7.35
N LEU A 86 -2.05 -9.98 -6.81
CA LEU A 86 -1.74 -9.84 -5.38
C LEU A 86 -2.92 -10.24 -4.49
N ASP A 87 -4.16 -10.00 -4.92
CA ASP A 87 -5.37 -10.45 -4.22
C ASP A 87 -5.45 -11.97 -4.09
N VAL A 88 -4.80 -12.70 -4.98
CA VAL A 88 -4.68 -14.16 -4.94
C VAL A 88 -3.44 -14.59 -4.16
N THR A 89 -2.26 -14.05 -4.49
CA THR A 89 -0.97 -14.56 -4.00
C THR A 89 -0.53 -13.93 -2.68
N SER A 90 -1.18 -12.85 -2.27
CA SER A 90 -0.79 -12.03 -1.10
C SER A 90 -1.95 -11.76 -0.14
N GLN A 91 -2.85 -12.73 0.04
CA GLN A 91 -4.08 -12.59 0.84
C GLN A 91 -3.86 -12.24 2.33
N ASN A 92 -2.63 -12.42 2.82
CA ASN A 92 -2.24 -11.91 4.13
C ASN A 92 -2.11 -10.38 4.18
N ASP A 93 -1.86 -9.72 3.05
CA ASP A 93 -1.61 -8.28 2.93
C ASP A 93 -2.75 -7.54 2.23
N THR A 94 -3.45 -8.21 1.28
CA THR A 94 -4.48 -7.62 0.42
C THR A 94 -5.55 -8.65 0.03
N GLY A 95 -6.58 -8.25 -0.72
CA GLY A 95 -7.65 -9.13 -1.20
C GLY A 95 -8.77 -8.34 -1.83
N ILE A 96 -9.62 -8.98 -2.63
CA ILE A 96 -10.76 -8.35 -3.32
C ILE A 96 -11.73 -7.61 -2.38
N ALA A 97 -11.71 -7.95 -1.09
CA ALA A 97 -12.50 -7.31 -0.05
C ALA A 97 -11.70 -6.27 0.77
N GLY A 98 -10.56 -5.83 0.29
CA GLY A 98 -9.75 -4.77 0.91
C GLY A 98 -10.11 -3.36 0.45
N ASP A 99 -9.24 -2.41 0.83
CA ASP A 99 -9.30 -1.00 0.45
C ASP A 99 -8.18 -0.64 -0.52
N LEU A 100 -8.41 0.39 -1.33
CA LEU A 100 -7.46 0.82 -2.34
C LEU A 100 -7.31 2.35 -2.36
N PHE A 101 -6.06 2.81 -2.50
CA PHE A 101 -5.73 4.19 -2.81
C PHE A 101 -4.80 4.25 -4.01
N ALA A 102 -5.03 5.17 -4.93
CA ALA A 102 -4.16 5.32 -6.09
C ALA A 102 -3.86 6.79 -6.43
N LEU A 103 -2.62 7.03 -6.85
CA LEU A 103 -2.22 8.22 -7.59
C LEU A 103 -2.00 7.81 -9.04
N VAL A 104 -2.66 8.48 -9.97
CA VAL A 104 -2.64 8.19 -11.40
C VAL A 104 -2.15 9.41 -12.17
N TYR A 105 -0.98 9.32 -12.78
CA TYR A 105 -0.45 10.38 -13.64
C TYR A 105 -0.76 10.09 -15.10
N ILE A 106 -1.42 11.01 -15.78
CA ILE A 106 -1.73 10.93 -17.21
C ILE A 106 -0.82 11.89 -17.96
N ALA A 107 0.14 11.33 -18.69
CA ALA A 107 1.20 12.08 -19.35
C ALA A 107 0.68 13.04 -20.43
N ALA A 108 -0.33 12.64 -21.19
CA ALA A 108 -0.95 13.48 -22.23
C ALA A 108 -1.58 14.74 -21.65
N GLU A 109 -2.09 14.67 -20.43
CA GLU A 109 -2.73 15.79 -19.72
C GLU A 109 -1.75 16.51 -18.80
N LYS A 110 -0.59 15.91 -18.52
CA LYS A 110 0.37 16.37 -17.51
C LYS A 110 -0.30 16.58 -16.15
N LYS A 111 -1.23 15.70 -15.82
CA LYS A 111 -2.06 15.83 -14.61
C LYS A 111 -1.98 14.57 -13.76
N LEU A 112 -1.90 14.80 -12.45
CA LEU A 112 -1.99 13.78 -11.40
C LEU A 112 -3.43 13.75 -10.87
N TYR A 113 -3.96 12.55 -10.74
CA TYR A 113 -5.28 12.26 -10.17
C TYR A 113 -5.10 11.39 -8.93
N ALA A 114 -5.94 11.58 -7.94
CA ALA A 114 -5.96 10.75 -6.75
C ALA A 114 -7.31 10.05 -6.59
N LEU A 115 -7.29 8.76 -6.31
CA LEU A 115 -8.46 7.93 -6.07
C LEU A 115 -8.48 7.44 -4.63
N ASN A 116 -9.54 7.78 -3.91
CA ASN A 116 -9.87 7.23 -2.62
C ASN A 116 -10.91 6.12 -2.80
N SER A 117 -10.53 4.91 -2.47
CA SER A 117 -11.42 3.74 -2.43
C SER A 117 -11.27 3.00 -1.09
N ALA A 118 -11.22 3.77 -0.01
CA ALA A 118 -11.38 3.26 1.34
C ALA A 118 -12.85 2.94 1.60
N GLY A 119 -13.11 1.75 2.10
CA GLY A 119 -14.47 1.30 2.36
C GLY A 119 -15.18 2.09 3.47
N TRP A 120 -16.45 2.36 3.26
CA TRP A 120 -17.27 3.03 4.26
C TRP A 120 -17.60 2.13 5.44
N ALA A 121 -17.82 2.72 6.60
CA ALA A 121 -18.47 2.02 7.69
C ALA A 121 -19.91 1.66 7.29
N PRO A 122 -20.42 0.45 7.55
CA PRO A 122 -21.82 0.15 7.37
C PRO A 122 -22.71 1.17 8.08
N ALA A 123 -23.84 1.55 7.49
CA ALA A 123 -24.70 2.62 8.00
C ALA A 123 -25.15 2.43 9.46
N ARG A 124 -25.23 1.18 9.92
CA ARG A 124 -25.58 0.83 11.32
C ARG A 124 -24.38 0.88 12.27
N TRP A 125 -23.15 1.13 11.81
CA TRP A 125 -22.01 1.29 12.71
C TRP A 125 -22.05 2.65 13.37
N THR A 126 -22.61 2.67 14.57
CA THR A 126 -22.64 3.86 15.44
C THR A 126 -21.91 3.55 16.75
N PRO A 127 -21.48 4.56 17.50
CA PRO A 127 -20.94 4.36 18.84
C PRO A 127 -21.91 3.60 19.76
N GLU A 128 -23.23 3.81 19.56
CA GLU A 128 -24.28 3.11 20.30
C GLU A 128 -24.33 1.61 19.96
N PHE A 129 -24.20 1.26 18.69
CA PHE A 129 -24.14 -0.14 18.25
C PHE A 129 -23.00 -0.88 18.97
N PHE A 130 -21.77 -0.33 18.91
CA PHE A 130 -20.63 -0.99 19.55
C PHE A 130 -20.78 -1.05 21.07
N LYS A 131 -21.19 0.03 21.72
CA LYS A 131 -21.27 0.10 23.20
C LYS A 131 -22.44 -0.66 23.78
N LYS A 132 -23.65 -0.52 23.18
CA LYS A 132 -24.87 -1.04 23.77
C LYS A 132 -25.23 -2.44 23.29
N GLU A 133 -24.99 -2.73 22.02
CA GLU A 133 -25.34 -4.04 21.45
C GLU A 133 -24.18 -5.03 21.56
N LEU A 134 -22.93 -4.60 21.32
CA LEU A 134 -21.74 -5.46 21.38
C LEU A 134 -20.96 -5.37 22.70
N GLY A 135 -21.20 -4.37 23.52
CA GLY A 135 -20.46 -4.15 24.79
C GLY A 135 -19.00 -3.74 24.59
N LEU A 136 -18.68 -3.11 23.45
CA LEU A 136 -17.33 -2.74 23.04
C LEU A 136 -17.15 -1.21 23.07
N ASP A 137 -16.02 -0.74 23.62
CA ASP A 137 -15.67 0.68 23.65
C ASP A 137 -14.98 1.16 22.35
N ARG A 138 -14.67 0.24 21.45
CA ARG A 138 -13.99 0.48 20.15
C ARG A 138 -14.38 -0.56 19.13
N VAL A 139 -14.17 -0.26 17.85
CA VAL A 139 -14.29 -1.25 16.76
C VAL A 139 -13.30 -2.39 17.02
N PRO A 140 -13.73 -3.67 16.91
CA PRO A 140 -12.84 -4.82 17.07
C PRO A 140 -11.82 -4.88 15.93
N VAL A 141 -10.77 -5.69 16.10
CA VAL A 141 -9.73 -5.89 15.08
C VAL A 141 -9.88 -7.21 14.32
N THR A 142 -10.85 -8.04 14.70
CA THR A 142 -11.15 -9.33 14.09
C THR A 142 -12.65 -9.57 14.05
N GLY A 143 -13.07 -10.52 13.20
CA GLY A 143 -14.47 -10.87 12.99
C GLY A 143 -15.20 -9.89 12.08
N VAL A 144 -16.43 -10.20 11.72
CA VAL A 144 -17.21 -9.47 10.71
C VAL A 144 -17.51 -8.00 11.08
N ASN A 145 -17.50 -7.67 12.37
CA ASN A 145 -17.65 -6.28 12.83
C ASN A 145 -16.33 -5.47 12.82
N ALA A 146 -15.25 -6.02 12.26
CA ALA A 146 -14.02 -5.31 11.97
C ALA A 146 -13.89 -4.88 10.49
N ALA A 147 -14.75 -5.44 9.61
CA ALA A 147 -14.69 -5.23 8.18
C ALA A 147 -15.65 -4.10 7.74
N THR A 148 -15.10 -3.08 7.10
CA THR A 148 -15.85 -2.03 6.39
C THR A 148 -16.44 -2.57 5.09
N VAL A 149 -17.24 -1.78 4.40
CA VAL A 149 -17.67 -2.08 3.01
C VAL A 149 -16.41 -2.18 2.16
N PRO A 150 -16.18 -3.29 1.42
CA PRO A 150 -14.99 -3.43 0.60
C PRO A 150 -14.86 -2.36 -0.47
N GLY A 151 -13.67 -1.74 -0.61
CA GLY A 151 -13.44 -0.67 -1.58
C GLY A 151 -12.68 -1.09 -2.84
N ALA A 152 -11.84 -2.12 -2.78
CA ALA A 152 -10.85 -2.43 -3.80
C ALA A 152 -11.43 -2.63 -5.21
N ILE A 153 -12.48 -3.41 -5.36
CA ILE A 153 -13.09 -3.70 -6.68
C ILE A 153 -13.71 -2.43 -7.29
N SER A 154 -14.31 -1.57 -6.48
CA SER A 154 -14.79 -0.26 -6.94
C SER A 154 -13.63 0.64 -7.40
N GLY A 155 -12.49 0.58 -6.71
CA GLY A 155 -11.29 1.30 -7.10
C GLY A 155 -10.73 0.83 -8.44
N TYR A 156 -10.64 -0.47 -8.65
CA TYR A 156 -10.21 -1.04 -9.93
C TYR A 156 -11.16 -0.63 -11.07
N ASP A 157 -12.46 -0.74 -10.84
CA ASP A 157 -13.48 -0.34 -11.83
C ASP A 157 -13.37 1.15 -12.17
N ALA A 158 -13.27 2.02 -11.17
CA ALA A 158 -13.12 3.46 -11.36
C ALA A 158 -11.85 3.83 -12.15
N MET A 159 -10.73 3.13 -11.90
CA MET A 159 -9.47 3.33 -12.62
C MET A 159 -9.60 2.91 -14.08
N LEU A 160 -10.12 1.70 -14.33
CA LEU A 160 -10.30 1.16 -15.69
C LEU A 160 -11.29 1.99 -16.50
N ASN A 161 -12.45 2.32 -15.94
CA ASN A 161 -13.48 3.09 -16.64
C ASN A 161 -13.03 4.50 -17.03
N ARG A 162 -12.16 5.12 -16.23
CA ARG A 162 -11.72 6.49 -16.49
C ARG A 162 -10.50 6.56 -17.39
N PHE A 163 -9.52 5.68 -17.21
CA PHE A 163 -8.21 5.78 -17.84
C PHE A 163 -7.71 4.48 -18.44
N GLY A 164 -8.36 3.35 -18.17
CA GLY A 164 -8.00 2.04 -18.73
C GLY A 164 -8.32 1.92 -20.21
N THR A 165 -7.71 0.95 -20.85
CA THR A 165 -7.99 0.53 -22.22
C THR A 165 -8.53 -0.90 -22.29
N MET A 166 -8.49 -1.60 -21.16
CA MET A 166 -8.96 -2.97 -20.96
C MET A 166 -9.99 -3.00 -19.80
N GLY A 167 -10.73 -4.11 -19.70
CA GLY A 167 -11.70 -4.33 -18.63
C GLY A 167 -11.26 -5.42 -17.65
N PHE A 168 -12.16 -5.82 -16.74
CA PHE A 168 -11.91 -6.94 -15.81
C PHE A 168 -11.64 -8.24 -16.57
N LYS A 169 -12.22 -8.43 -17.76
CA LYS A 169 -12.01 -9.63 -18.57
C LYS A 169 -10.53 -9.89 -18.83
N GLU A 170 -9.80 -8.88 -19.24
CA GLU A 170 -8.37 -8.99 -19.54
C GLU A 170 -7.52 -8.90 -18.27
N THR A 171 -7.84 -7.95 -17.37
CA THR A 171 -6.99 -7.66 -16.21
C THR A 171 -7.07 -8.70 -15.11
N PHE A 172 -8.19 -9.43 -14.98
CA PHE A 172 -8.37 -10.47 -13.96
C PHE A 172 -8.00 -11.89 -14.46
N GLU A 173 -7.78 -12.07 -15.77
CA GLU A 173 -7.55 -13.40 -16.35
C GLU A 173 -6.38 -14.14 -15.70
N ARG A 174 -5.26 -13.46 -15.51
CA ARG A 174 -4.08 -14.07 -14.88
C ARG A 174 -4.34 -14.44 -13.43
N ALA A 175 -5.05 -13.59 -12.68
CA ALA A 175 -5.41 -13.82 -11.28
C ALA A 175 -6.34 -15.03 -11.13
N ALA A 176 -7.41 -15.09 -11.92
CA ALA A 176 -8.35 -16.21 -11.90
C ALA A 176 -7.65 -17.54 -12.21
N ARG A 177 -6.80 -17.57 -13.24
CA ARG A 177 -6.02 -18.76 -13.58
C ARG A 177 -5.06 -19.18 -12.46
N ILE A 178 -4.34 -18.24 -11.82
CA ILE A 178 -3.44 -18.57 -10.71
C ILE A 178 -4.24 -19.11 -9.50
N ALA A 179 -5.39 -18.55 -9.21
CA ALA A 179 -6.26 -19.03 -8.13
C ALA A 179 -6.73 -20.47 -8.38
N GLU A 180 -7.08 -20.80 -9.63
CA GLU A 180 -7.57 -22.13 -10.07
C GLU A 180 -6.41 -23.15 -10.14
N GLU A 181 -5.33 -22.84 -10.87
CA GLU A 181 -4.21 -23.75 -11.10
C GLU A 181 -3.29 -23.88 -9.87
N GLY A 182 -3.19 -22.81 -9.11
CA GLY A 182 -2.38 -22.70 -7.90
C GLY A 182 -1.05 -21.96 -8.08
N TRP A 183 -0.48 -21.55 -6.95
CA TRP A 183 0.83 -20.89 -6.88
C TRP A 183 1.69 -21.50 -5.78
N GLY A 184 3.02 -21.36 -5.93
CA GLY A 184 3.97 -21.89 -4.94
C GLY A 184 4.04 -21.01 -3.70
N GLN A 185 3.92 -21.61 -2.53
CA GLN A 185 4.09 -20.95 -1.25
C GLN A 185 5.58 -20.76 -0.91
N GLY A 186 6.06 -19.50 -1.00
CA GLY A 186 7.42 -19.15 -0.60
C GLY A 186 7.57 -18.96 0.91
N GLU A 187 8.82 -18.83 1.37
CA GLU A 187 9.17 -18.71 2.81
C GLU A 187 8.45 -17.57 3.54
N ARG A 188 8.32 -16.41 2.89
CA ARG A 188 7.66 -15.26 3.49
C ARG A 188 6.19 -15.56 3.75
N ARG A 189 5.46 -16.06 2.75
CA ARG A 189 4.03 -16.38 2.87
C ARG A 189 3.78 -17.50 3.86
N HIS A 190 4.63 -18.54 3.84
CA HIS A 190 4.54 -19.60 4.84
C HIS A 190 4.64 -19.04 6.26
N ARG A 191 5.65 -18.18 6.54
CA ARG A 191 5.81 -17.55 7.86
C ARG A 191 4.59 -16.69 8.24
N ASP A 192 4.02 -15.96 7.29
CA ASP A 192 2.86 -15.11 7.52
C ASP A 192 1.62 -15.97 7.89
N ILE A 193 1.39 -17.10 7.19
CA ILE A 193 0.32 -18.05 7.56
C ILE A 193 0.57 -18.64 8.96
N VAL A 194 1.80 -19.09 9.25
CA VAL A 194 2.17 -19.61 10.58
C VAL A 194 1.84 -18.60 11.67
N SER A 195 2.15 -17.32 11.47
CA SER A 195 1.87 -16.27 12.45
C SER A 195 0.36 -16.02 12.62
N ALA A 196 -0.43 -16.28 11.59
CA ALA A 196 -1.88 -16.05 11.57
C ALA A 196 -2.73 -17.30 11.88
N GLU A 197 -2.13 -18.48 12.11
CA GLU A 197 -2.89 -19.72 12.32
C GLU A 197 -3.98 -19.62 13.39
N GLN A 198 -3.71 -18.95 14.51
CA GLN A 198 -4.69 -18.77 15.58
C GLN A 198 -5.87 -17.91 15.12
N ARG A 199 -5.61 -16.86 14.34
CA ARG A 199 -6.65 -15.98 13.78
C ARG A 199 -7.51 -16.73 12.76
N LEU A 200 -6.87 -17.43 11.82
CA LEU A 200 -7.55 -18.18 10.75
C LEU A 200 -8.44 -19.31 11.30
N ARG A 201 -8.06 -19.94 12.42
CA ARG A 201 -8.87 -20.96 13.08
C ARG A 201 -10.13 -20.41 13.78
N GLN A 202 -10.30 -19.10 13.90
CA GLN A 202 -11.50 -18.50 14.50
C GLN A 202 -12.68 -18.47 13.54
N ASP A 203 -12.43 -18.66 12.25
CA ASP A 203 -13.44 -18.75 11.20
C ASP A 203 -13.26 -20.07 10.46
N ASP A 204 -14.32 -20.89 10.41
CA ASP A 204 -14.26 -22.24 9.85
C ASP A 204 -13.87 -22.23 8.38
N TYR A 205 -14.41 -21.30 7.59
CA TYR A 205 -14.10 -21.20 6.17
C TYR A 205 -12.69 -20.64 5.92
N SER A 206 -12.22 -19.69 6.72
CA SER A 206 -10.81 -19.25 6.66
C SER A 206 -9.86 -20.39 6.98
N ALA A 207 -10.19 -21.23 7.96
CA ALA A 207 -9.38 -22.39 8.27
C ALA A 207 -9.36 -23.41 7.12
N GLU A 208 -10.49 -23.64 6.46
CA GLU A 208 -10.59 -24.51 5.29
C GLU A 208 -9.74 -24.02 4.11
N VAL A 209 -9.80 -22.71 3.81
CA VAL A 209 -9.09 -22.12 2.66
C VAL A 209 -7.57 -22.03 2.88
N PHE A 210 -7.15 -21.66 4.09
CA PHE A 210 -5.74 -21.29 4.33
C PHE A 210 -4.92 -22.31 5.11
N LEU A 211 -5.54 -23.30 5.75
CA LEU A 211 -4.86 -24.25 6.62
C LEU A 211 -5.06 -25.70 6.15
N GLU A 212 -4.05 -26.53 6.35
CA GLU A 212 -4.10 -27.98 6.21
C GLU A 212 -4.09 -28.59 7.62
N ASP A 213 -5.14 -29.34 7.99
CA ASP A 213 -5.30 -29.90 9.34
C ASP A 213 -5.12 -28.84 10.46
N GLY A 214 -5.60 -27.62 10.20
CA GLY A 214 -5.55 -26.50 11.14
C GLY A 214 -4.17 -25.85 11.30
N LYS A 215 -3.21 -26.12 10.42
CA LYS A 215 -1.85 -25.56 10.39
C LYS A 215 -1.53 -24.97 9.04
N ALA A 216 -0.52 -24.12 9.00
CA ALA A 216 0.01 -23.60 7.75
C ALA A 216 0.41 -24.76 6.82
N PRO A 217 0.04 -24.72 5.53
CA PRO A 217 0.48 -25.70 4.55
C PRO A 217 2.00 -25.76 4.48
N HIS A 218 2.56 -26.91 4.04
CA HIS A 218 3.99 -27.08 3.96
C HIS A 218 4.67 -26.01 3.09
N LEU A 219 5.86 -25.59 3.50
CA LEU A 219 6.72 -24.73 2.70
C LEU A 219 6.93 -25.36 1.31
N TYR A 220 6.81 -24.54 0.25
CA TYR A 220 6.87 -24.91 -1.17
C TYR A 220 5.72 -25.77 -1.69
N SER A 221 4.65 -25.94 -0.93
CA SER A 221 3.41 -26.52 -1.46
C SER A 221 2.73 -25.59 -2.49
N ILE A 222 1.84 -26.17 -3.27
CA ILE A 222 0.98 -25.42 -4.20
C ILE A 222 -0.32 -25.10 -3.49
N ILE A 223 -0.59 -23.81 -3.35
CA ILE A 223 -1.85 -23.31 -2.80
C ILE A 223 -2.82 -23.05 -3.93
N ARG A 224 -4.10 -23.35 -3.72
CA ARG A 224 -5.22 -23.06 -4.63
C ARG A 224 -6.34 -22.39 -3.89
N ASN A 225 -7.10 -21.58 -4.61
CA ASN A 225 -8.34 -21.00 -4.10
C ASN A 225 -9.38 -20.96 -5.25
N PRO A 226 -10.04 -22.10 -5.55
CA PRO A 226 -10.99 -22.18 -6.63
C PRO A 226 -12.19 -21.25 -6.46
N ASP A 227 -12.68 -21.06 -5.23
CA ASP A 227 -13.81 -20.17 -4.95
C ASP A 227 -13.47 -18.71 -5.27
N LEU A 228 -12.23 -18.28 -4.99
CA LEU A 228 -11.76 -16.96 -5.43
C LEU A 228 -11.61 -16.89 -6.96
N ALA A 229 -11.21 -17.99 -7.62
CA ALA A 229 -11.18 -18.03 -9.08
C ALA A 229 -12.58 -17.84 -9.68
N ASP A 230 -13.59 -18.50 -9.12
CA ASP A 230 -14.99 -18.37 -9.54
C ASP A 230 -15.51 -16.95 -9.32
N ALA A 231 -15.21 -16.33 -8.19
CA ALA A 231 -15.55 -14.92 -7.92
C ALA A 231 -14.90 -13.96 -8.93
N LEU A 232 -13.61 -14.17 -9.26
CA LEU A 232 -12.91 -13.37 -10.26
C LEU A 232 -13.52 -13.57 -11.67
N ARG A 233 -13.87 -14.79 -12.05
CA ARG A 233 -14.52 -15.07 -13.33
C ARG A 233 -15.91 -14.47 -13.41
N LEU A 234 -16.68 -14.51 -12.34
CA LEU A 234 -17.98 -13.85 -12.27
C LEU A 234 -17.85 -12.33 -12.50
N MET A 235 -16.85 -11.69 -11.89
CA MET A 235 -16.58 -10.29 -12.12
C MET A 235 -16.04 -9.99 -13.54
N GLN A 236 -15.36 -10.93 -14.20
CA GLN A 236 -15.01 -10.82 -15.63
C GLN A 236 -16.23 -10.80 -16.54
N GLU A 237 -17.29 -11.51 -16.18
CA GLU A 237 -18.53 -11.63 -16.96
C GLU A 237 -19.53 -10.51 -16.67
N GLU A 238 -19.74 -10.17 -15.41
CA GLU A 238 -20.78 -9.25 -14.94
C GLU A 238 -20.25 -7.88 -14.49
N GLY A 239 -18.92 -7.71 -14.41
CA GLY A 239 -18.30 -6.47 -13.97
C GLY A 239 -18.43 -6.22 -12.47
N ARG A 240 -18.30 -4.95 -12.09
CA ARG A 240 -18.39 -4.46 -10.71
C ARG A 240 -19.69 -4.90 -9.98
N ASP A 241 -20.79 -4.95 -10.71
CA ASP A 241 -22.11 -5.24 -10.11
C ASP A 241 -22.19 -6.66 -9.57
N ALA A 242 -21.42 -7.64 -10.08
CA ALA A 242 -21.29 -8.96 -9.48
C ALA A 242 -20.86 -8.90 -8.01
N PHE A 243 -19.94 -7.97 -7.68
CA PHE A 243 -19.41 -7.81 -6.33
C PHE A 243 -20.33 -7.00 -5.41
N TYR A 244 -20.94 -5.92 -5.90
CA TYR A 244 -21.68 -4.98 -5.04
C TYR A 244 -23.20 -5.18 -5.04
N LYS A 245 -23.76 -5.88 -6.03
CA LYS A 245 -25.22 -6.09 -6.19
C LYS A 245 -25.62 -7.51 -6.52
N GLY A 246 -24.67 -8.35 -6.96
CA GLY A 246 -24.90 -9.73 -7.38
C GLY A 246 -24.60 -10.77 -6.31
N ALA A 247 -24.27 -11.98 -6.74
CA ALA A 247 -24.08 -13.14 -5.87
C ALA A 247 -22.97 -12.94 -4.82
N ILE A 248 -21.90 -12.20 -5.13
CA ILE A 248 -20.84 -11.93 -4.16
C ILE A 248 -21.38 -11.01 -3.04
N ALA A 249 -22.21 -10.01 -3.36
CA ALA A 249 -22.88 -9.19 -2.34
C ALA A 249 -23.78 -10.01 -1.45
N ASP A 250 -24.54 -10.94 -2.04
CA ASP A 250 -25.42 -11.84 -1.28
C ASP A 250 -24.63 -12.70 -0.29
N ALA A 251 -23.50 -13.26 -0.71
CA ALA A 251 -22.61 -14.06 0.14
C ALA A 251 -21.99 -13.22 1.27
N ILE A 252 -21.50 -12.00 0.96
CA ILE A 252 -20.94 -11.09 1.97
C ILE A 252 -21.98 -10.76 3.05
N VAL A 253 -23.17 -10.33 2.63
CA VAL A 253 -24.24 -9.95 3.56
C VAL A 253 -24.69 -11.16 4.40
N ALA A 254 -24.87 -12.32 3.78
CA ALA A 254 -25.25 -13.54 4.48
C ALA A 254 -24.22 -13.92 5.56
N LYS A 255 -22.92 -13.92 5.23
CA LYS A 255 -21.86 -14.22 6.19
C LYS A 255 -21.84 -13.21 7.33
N VAL A 256 -21.80 -11.91 7.00
CA VAL A 256 -21.74 -10.85 8.01
C VAL A 256 -22.93 -10.92 8.97
N GLN A 257 -24.15 -11.10 8.46
CA GLN A 257 -25.34 -11.14 9.30
C GLN A 257 -25.47 -12.44 10.11
N SER A 258 -25.01 -13.57 9.58
CA SER A 258 -25.01 -14.85 10.31
C SER A 258 -24.11 -14.81 11.55
N GLU A 259 -23.10 -13.95 11.57
CA GLU A 259 -22.16 -13.75 12.69
C GLU A 259 -22.49 -12.50 13.54
N GLY A 260 -23.69 -11.95 13.38
CA GLY A 260 -24.15 -10.80 14.19
C GLY A 260 -23.63 -9.45 13.72
N GLY A 261 -23.07 -9.37 12.51
CA GLY A 261 -22.74 -8.08 11.88
C GLY A 261 -23.96 -7.42 11.27
N VAL A 262 -23.82 -6.17 10.84
CA VAL A 262 -24.95 -5.31 10.46
C VAL A 262 -24.87 -4.74 9.04
N MET A 263 -23.89 -5.16 8.26
CA MET A 263 -23.78 -4.77 6.84
C MET A 263 -24.98 -5.25 6.04
N THR A 264 -25.45 -4.43 5.13
CA THR A 264 -26.62 -4.69 4.28
C THR A 264 -26.27 -4.60 2.79
N HIS A 265 -27.14 -5.10 1.93
CA HIS A 265 -27.01 -4.92 0.48
C HIS A 265 -26.97 -3.44 0.06
N ALA A 266 -27.69 -2.57 0.77
CA ALA A 266 -27.65 -1.13 0.50
C ALA A 266 -26.27 -0.55 0.76
N ASP A 267 -25.59 -0.93 1.86
CA ASP A 267 -24.23 -0.47 2.17
C ASP A 267 -23.24 -0.84 1.05
N LEU A 268 -23.39 -2.04 0.46
CA LEU A 268 -22.58 -2.48 -0.67
C LEU A 268 -22.95 -1.75 -1.97
N ALA A 269 -24.24 -1.71 -2.31
CA ALA A 269 -24.73 -1.21 -3.59
C ALA A 269 -24.52 0.31 -3.77
N GLU A 270 -24.51 1.06 -2.68
CA GLU A 270 -24.34 2.52 -2.66
C GLU A 270 -22.85 2.92 -2.61
N PHE A 271 -21.94 2.00 -2.33
CA PHE A 271 -20.53 2.32 -2.25
C PHE A 271 -19.95 2.72 -3.62
N GLU A 272 -19.26 3.85 -3.67
CA GLU A 272 -18.51 4.30 -4.83
C GLU A 272 -17.17 4.90 -4.42
N SER A 273 -16.16 4.65 -5.23
CA SER A 273 -14.84 5.26 -5.09
C SER A 273 -14.86 6.72 -5.47
N GLU A 274 -14.05 7.53 -4.82
CA GLU A 274 -14.02 8.98 -4.99
C GLU A 274 -12.73 9.46 -5.63
N TRP A 275 -12.84 10.21 -6.72
CA TRP A 275 -11.72 10.98 -7.26
C TRP A 275 -11.57 12.27 -6.47
N VAL A 276 -10.43 12.41 -5.79
CA VAL A 276 -10.12 13.53 -4.90
C VAL A 276 -8.93 14.34 -5.41
N GLU A 277 -8.78 15.58 -4.96
CA GLU A 277 -7.59 16.36 -5.28
C GLU A 277 -6.42 15.94 -4.39
N PRO A 278 -5.25 15.58 -4.97
CA PRO A 278 -4.09 15.22 -4.18
C PRO A 278 -3.56 16.42 -3.39
N ILE A 279 -3.05 16.16 -2.19
CA ILE A 279 -2.32 17.13 -1.38
C ILE A 279 -0.82 17.03 -1.65
N ASN A 280 -0.07 18.11 -1.42
CA ASN A 280 1.37 18.10 -1.66
C ASN A 280 2.15 19.01 -0.71
N THR A 281 3.45 18.77 -0.65
CA THR A 281 4.45 19.72 -0.15
C THR A 281 5.66 19.76 -1.07
N ASN A 282 6.39 20.87 -1.06
CA ASN A 282 7.69 20.96 -1.73
C ASN A 282 8.80 20.54 -0.76
N TYR A 283 9.63 19.60 -1.15
CA TYR A 283 10.79 19.12 -0.40
C TYR A 283 12.05 19.20 -1.28
N HIS A 284 12.97 20.06 -0.92
CA HIS A 284 14.21 20.32 -1.67
C HIS A 284 14.00 20.57 -3.18
N GLY A 285 12.94 21.29 -3.53
CA GLY A 285 12.63 21.64 -4.92
C GLY A 285 11.78 20.61 -5.67
N TYR A 286 11.38 19.51 -5.03
CA TYR A 286 10.48 18.51 -5.57
C TYR A 286 9.10 18.61 -4.91
N ASP A 287 8.05 18.58 -5.72
CA ASP A 287 6.68 18.49 -5.22
C ASP A 287 6.33 17.02 -4.95
N ILE A 288 6.06 16.71 -3.69
CA ILE A 288 5.70 15.38 -3.23
C ILE A 288 4.20 15.34 -2.97
N TYR A 289 3.52 14.41 -3.62
CA TYR A 289 2.07 14.28 -3.58
C TYR A 289 1.61 13.08 -2.76
N GLN A 290 0.49 13.24 -2.10
CA GLN A 290 -0.21 12.18 -1.35
C GLN A 290 -1.73 12.32 -1.49
N LEU A 291 -2.46 11.28 -1.09
CA LEU A 291 -3.90 11.40 -0.93
C LEU A 291 -4.24 12.24 0.30
N PRO A 292 -5.36 12.99 0.26
CA PRO A 292 -5.87 13.69 1.44
C PRO A 292 -6.40 12.70 2.50
N PRO A 293 -6.80 13.17 3.69
CA PRO A 293 -7.58 12.37 4.63
C PRO A 293 -8.81 11.71 3.96
N PRO A 294 -9.25 10.53 4.45
CA PRO A 294 -8.87 9.87 5.70
C PRO A 294 -7.55 9.10 5.66
N GLY A 295 -6.84 9.12 4.53
CA GLY A 295 -5.52 8.49 4.40
C GLY A 295 -4.46 9.14 5.30
N GLN A 296 -3.37 8.42 5.54
CA GLN A 296 -2.25 8.85 6.38
C GLN A 296 -1.22 9.72 5.64
N GLY A 297 -1.47 10.05 4.36
CA GLY A 297 -0.51 10.69 3.46
C GLY A 297 0.03 12.02 3.96
N PHE A 298 -0.79 12.85 4.62
CA PHE A 298 -0.37 14.14 5.13
C PHE A 298 0.75 14.04 6.18
N ALA A 299 0.77 12.99 7.01
CA ALA A 299 1.83 12.80 7.98
C ALA A 299 3.20 12.58 7.32
N ALA A 300 3.25 11.91 6.18
CA ALA A 300 4.49 11.77 5.42
C ALA A 300 4.97 13.11 4.86
N LEU A 301 4.05 13.95 4.37
CA LEU A 301 4.37 15.29 3.89
C LEU A 301 4.81 16.21 5.02
N GLU A 302 4.18 16.12 6.17
CA GLU A 302 4.57 16.85 7.37
C GLU A 302 5.95 16.42 7.87
N MET A 303 6.26 15.12 7.89
CA MET A 303 7.61 14.63 8.18
C MET A 303 8.65 15.29 7.28
N LEU A 304 8.40 15.35 5.96
CA LEU A 304 9.31 15.98 5.01
C LEU A 304 9.52 17.46 5.35
N ASN A 305 8.46 18.19 5.72
CA ASN A 305 8.57 19.58 6.15
C ASN A 305 9.42 19.72 7.43
N ILE A 306 9.20 18.86 8.43
CA ILE A 306 10.00 18.86 9.66
C ILE A 306 11.47 18.55 9.35
N LEU A 307 11.76 17.56 8.48
CA LEU A 307 13.12 17.22 8.08
C LEU A 307 13.82 18.38 7.38
N GLU A 308 13.14 19.06 6.45
CA GLU A 308 13.73 20.16 5.68
C GLU A 308 13.98 21.40 6.54
N VAL A 309 13.05 21.73 7.45
CA VAL A 309 13.11 22.94 8.25
C VAL A 309 13.99 22.75 9.50
N CYS A 310 13.78 21.66 10.25
CA CYS A 310 14.44 21.50 11.54
C CYS A 310 15.83 20.90 11.48
N ALA A 311 16.18 20.08 10.47
CA ALA A 311 17.51 19.48 10.42
C ALA A 311 18.66 20.53 10.37
N PRO A 312 18.55 21.60 9.57
CA PRO A 312 19.58 22.66 9.59
C PRO A 312 19.67 23.39 10.92
N GLU A 313 18.55 23.61 11.64
CA GLU A 313 18.54 24.27 12.95
C GLU A 313 19.30 23.47 14.01
N HIS A 314 19.26 22.14 13.92
CA HIS A 314 20.01 21.22 14.76
C HIS A 314 21.43 20.93 14.26
N GLY A 315 21.89 21.59 13.19
CA GLY A 315 23.19 21.33 12.58
C GLY A 315 23.29 19.94 11.89
N VAL A 316 22.15 19.31 11.59
CA VAL A 316 22.06 17.99 10.98
C VAL A 316 22.01 18.12 9.46
N ASN A 317 22.97 17.51 8.77
CA ASN A 317 22.92 17.33 7.32
C ASN A 317 22.65 15.87 6.99
N LEU A 318 21.39 15.51 6.78
CA LEU A 318 20.96 14.13 6.53
C LEU A 318 21.67 13.50 5.33
N ALA A 319 21.89 14.27 4.25
CA ALA A 319 22.56 13.75 3.06
C ALA A 319 24.05 13.43 3.33
N ALA A 320 24.72 14.23 4.15
CA ALA A 320 26.12 14.00 4.51
C ALA A 320 26.28 12.86 5.52
N LEU A 321 25.37 12.74 6.49
CA LEU A 321 25.37 11.66 7.48
C LEU A 321 25.10 10.30 6.83
N GLY A 322 24.08 10.21 6.02
CA GLY A 322 23.63 8.96 5.41
C GLY A 322 23.10 7.94 6.41
N PRO A 323 22.51 6.83 5.92
CA PRO A 323 21.79 5.85 6.74
C PRO A 323 22.71 4.97 7.63
N SER A 324 24.03 5.14 7.56
CA SER A 324 24.99 4.44 8.44
C SER A 324 25.25 5.21 9.73
N HIS A 325 24.80 6.46 9.86
CA HIS A 325 25.03 7.29 11.02
C HIS A 325 23.86 7.23 11.99
N PRO A 326 24.07 7.07 13.32
CA PRO A 326 22.97 7.03 14.29
C PRO A 326 22.07 8.26 14.29
N ASP A 327 22.67 9.48 14.19
CA ASP A 327 21.94 10.75 14.21
C ASP A 327 21.00 10.89 13.02
N TYR A 328 21.31 10.28 11.87
CA TYR A 328 20.39 10.20 10.73
C TYR A 328 19.07 9.55 11.13
N TRP A 329 19.13 8.37 11.76
CA TRP A 329 17.95 7.64 12.19
C TRP A 329 17.28 8.30 13.39
N HIS A 330 18.04 8.85 14.32
CA HIS A 330 17.49 9.58 15.46
C HIS A 330 16.60 10.71 14.96
N PHE A 331 17.13 11.57 14.08
CA PHE A 331 16.37 12.70 13.55
C PHE A 331 15.13 12.26 12.75
N MET A 332 15.27 11.24 11.90
CA MET A 332 14.15 10.67 11.14
C MET A 332 13.03 10.15 12.03
N VAL A 333 13.39 9.47 13.13
CA VAL A 333 12.41 8.90 14.08
C VAL A 333 11.74 10.00 14.90
N GLU A 334 12.48 11.02 15.36
CA GLU A 334 11.89 12.14 16.09
C GLU A 334 10.92 12.95 15.21
N ALA A 335 11.27 13.25 13.96
CA ALA A 335 10.36 13.87 13.00
C ALA A 335 9.08 13.02 12.78
N LYS A 336 9.25 11.69 12.67
CA LYS A 336 8.10 10.77 12.56
C LYS A 336 7.21 10.84 13.80
N LYS A 337 7.75 10.86 15.01
CA LYS A 337 6.95 10.92 16.24
C LYS A 337 6.09 12.18 16.29
N LEU A 338 6.61 13.32 15.85
CA LEU A 338 5.88 14.58 15.78
C LEU A 338 4.71 14.50 14.79
N ALA A 339 4.97 14.13 13.56
CA ALA A 339 3.94 14.01 12.54
C ALA A 339 2.88 12.94 12.87
N TYR A 340 3.29 11.84 13.50
CA TYR A 340 2.34 10.80 13.92
C TYR A 340 1.52 11.20 15.17
N SER A 341 2.03 12.11 15.99
CA SER A 341 1.23 12.74 17.05
C SER A 341 0.07 13.52 16.44
N ASP A 342 0.34 14.28 15.38
CA ASP A 342 -0.68 15.06 14.70
C ASP A 342 -1.61 14.17 13.85
N LEU A 343 -1.09 13.14 13.22
CA LEU A 343 -1.91 12.12 12.55
C LEU A 343 -2.98 11.56 13.48
N GLN A 344 -2.62 11.25 14.71
CA GLN A 344 -3.55 10.66 15.66
C GLN A 344 -4.50 11.67 16.30
N ALA A 345 -4.06 12.92 16.41
CA ALA A 345 -4.89 13.99 16.98
C ALA A 345 -5.96 14.46 15.98
N TYR A 346 -5.65 14.47 14.69
CA TYR A 346 -6.44 15.17 13.68
C TYR A 346 -6.99 14.30 12.56
N ASN A 347 -6.41 13.11 12.29
CA ASN A 347 -6.89 12.31 11.15
C ASN A 347 -8.31 11.80 11.36
N GLY A 348 -9.11 11.88 10.32
CA GLY A 348 -10.48 11.40 10.32
C GLY A 348 -11.11 11.59 8.94
N ASP A 349 -12.33 11.11 8.80
CA ASP A 349 -13.11 11.34 7.59
C ASP A 349 -13.50 12.83 7.49
N PRO A 350 -13.11 13.53 6.40
CA PRO A 350 -13.41 14.95 6.22
C PRO A 350 -14.91 15.29 6.17
N LEU A 351 -15.76 14.31 5.91
CA LEU A 351 -17.22 14.50 5.98
C LEU A 351 -17.73 14.66 7.41
N PHE A 352 -17.00 14.16 8.39
CA PHE A 352 -17.42 14.13 9.80
C PHE A 352 -16.49 14.88 10.74
N SER A 353 -15.27 15.20 10.30
CA SER A 353 -14.27 15.89 11.12
C SER A 353 -13.48 16.92 10.31
N ALA A 354 -13.15 18.04 10.92
CA ALA A 354 -12.27 19.03 10.32
C ALA A 354 -10.82 18.61 10.50
N VAL A 355 -10.16 18.18 9.42
CA VAL A 355 -8.72 17.88 9.43
C VAL A 355 -7.96 19.11 8.91
N PRO A 356 -7.11 19.77 9.73
CA PRO A 356 -6.45 21.02 9.35
C PRO A 356 -5.21 20.79 8.47
N VAL A 357 -5.39 20.16 7.30
CA VAL A 357 -4.31 19.75 6.41
C VAL A 357 -3.43 20.92 5.98
N THR A 358 -4.05 22.08 5.67
CA THR A 358 -3.30 23.27 5.24
C THR A 358 -2.36 23.79 6.32
N GLU A 359 -2.80 23.76 7.55
CA GLU A 359 -2.03 24.19 8.71
C GLU A 359 -0.90 23.22 9.01
N LEU A 360 -1.19 21.91 9.02
CA LEU A 360 -0.21 20.85 9.27
C LEU A 360 0.89 20.79 8.20
N LEU A 361 0.57 21.10 6.97
CA LEU A 361 1.54 21.13 5.87
C LEU A 361 2.26 22.48 5.72
N ASN A 362 2.00 23.45 6.62
CA ASN A 362 2.69 24.72 6.58
C ASN A 362 4.10 24.59 7.18
N LYS A 363 5.12 25.08 6.47
CA LYS A 363 6.51 25.05 6.95
C LYS A 363 6.75 25.90 8.21
N ASN A 364 5.94 26.95 8.47
CA ASN A 364 6.01 27.68 9.73
C ASN A 364 5.50 26.83 10.91
N TYR A 365 4.52 25.95 10.66
CA TYR A 365 4.11 24.97 11.66
C TYR A 365 5.25 23.99 11.95
N ALA A 366 5.87 23.43 10.91
CA ALA A 366 7.04 22.56 11.07
C ALA A 366 8.17 23.25 11.87
N ALA A 367 8.45 24.54 11.60
CA ALA A 367 9.42 25.32 12.37
C ALA A 367 9.07 25.42 13.86
N SER A 368 7.79 25.52 14.19
CA SER A 368 7.37 25.57 15.59
C SER A 368 7.56 24.24 16.35
N LEU A 369 7.82 23.16 15.64
CA LEU A 369 8.07 21.83 16.21
C LEU A 369 9.56 21.55 16.47
N CYS A 370 10.48 22.34 15.92
CA CYS A 370 11.92 22.06 15.97
C CYS A 370 12.46 21.94 17.38
N ASP A 371 12.07 22.84 18.30
CA ASP A 371 12.49 22.81 19.71
C ASP A 371 12.05 21.54 20.47
N ARG A 372 11.15 20.74 19.89
CA ARG A 372 10.70 19.47 20.49
C ARG A 372 11.61 18.29 20.17
N ILE A 373 12.58 18.47 19.26
CA ILE A 373 13.59 17.47 18.90
C ILE A 373 14.81 17.70 19.78
N ASP A 374 15.16 16.71 20.61
CA ASP A 374 16.38 16.69 21.42
C ASP A 374 17.35 15.68 20.82
N MET A 375 18.52 16.14 20.33
CA MET A 375 19.50 15.27 19.68
C MET A 375 20.23 14.32 20.62
N ASP A 376 20.20 14.60 21.93
CA ASP A 376 20.85 13.80 22.95
C ASP A 376 19.91 12.77 23.60
N LYS A 377 18.59 12.91 23.35
CA LYS A 377 17.58 12.08 24.02
C LYS A 377 16.37 11.81 23.15
N ALA A 378 16.04 10.52 23.00
CA ALA A 378 14.80 10.12 22.35
C ALA A 378 13.56 10.59 23.14
N SER A 379 12.61 11.22 22.45
CA SER A 379 11.32 11.56 23.02
C SER A 379 10.45 10.31 23.24
N GLU A 380 9.57 10.35 24.22
CA GLU A 380 8.55 9.31 24.37
C GLU A 380 7.54 9.40 23.23
N PRO A 381 7.17 8.28 22.59
CA PRO A 381 6.13 8.29 21.57
C PRO A 381 4.79 8.67 22.20
N SER A 382 4.04 9.52 21.50
CA SER A 382 2.69 9.93 21.94
C SER A 382 1.71 8.76 21.97
N VAL A 383 2.02 7.67 21.25
CA VAL A 383 1.19 6.47 21.18
C VAL A 383 2.00 5.22 21.45
N LYS A 384 1.43 4.40 22.32
CA LYS A 384 1.97 3.08 22.66
C LYS A 384 1.12 2.01 21.99
N GLY A 385 1.76 1.15 21.26
CA GLY A 385 1.18 -0.02 20.60
C GLY A 385 1.47 -0.03 19.10
N GLY A 386 1.66 -1.21 18.57
CA GLY A 386 1.74 -1.51 17.16
C GLY A 386 0.69 -2.57 16.85
N LEU A 387 0.02 -2.43 15.73
CA LEU A 387 -0.69 -3.52 15.09
C LEU A 387 0.22 -4.06 14.00
N ASP A 388 0.31 -5.37 13.85
CA ASP A 388 0.96 -5.97 12.70
C ASP A 388 0.13 -5.60 11.47
N GLY A 389 0.67 -4.74 10.61
CA GLY A 389 0.01 -4.28 9.39
C GLY A 389 0.30 -5.22 8.23
N GLY A 390 -0.71 -5.42 7.38
CA GLY A 390 -0.58 -6.07 6.08
C GLY A 390 -1.03 -5.11 4.99
N THR A 391 -0.14 -4.80 4.05
CA THR A 391 -0.40 -3.84 2.96
C THR A 391 0.56 -4.11 1.82
N ILE A 392 0.06 -4.04 0.58
CA ILE A 392 0.92 -4.04 -0.60
C ILE A 392 1.05 -2.64 -1.19
N TYR A 393 2.17 -2.42 -1.86
CA TYR A 393 2.40 -1.28 -2.72
C TYR A 393 2.84 -1.76 -4.09
N LEU A 394 2.29 -1.15 -5.12
CA LEU A 394 2.72 -1.36 -6.49
C LEU A 394 2.85 -0.04 -7.24
N THR A 395 3.70 -0.05 -8.25
CA THR A 395 3.81 1.06 -9.20
C THR A 395 3.99 0.51 -10.61
N THR A 396 3.38 1.21 -11.54
CA THR A 396 3.47 0.90 -12.97
C THR A 396 3.80 2.15 -13.76
N ALA A 397 4.49 1.99 -14.88
CA ALA A 397 4.66 3.04 -15.87
C ALA A 397 4.59 2.42 -17.28
N ASP A 398 3.98 3.11 -18.22
CA ASP A 398 3.87 2.65 -19.60
C ASP A 398 4.76 3.44 -20.56
N ARG A 399 4.79 3.01 -21.83
CA ARG A 399 5.57 3.65 -22.89
C ARG A 399 5.09 5.06 -23.27
N TRP A 400 3.90 5.45 -22.87
CA TRP A 400 3.34 6.78 -23.14
C TRP A 400 3.63 7.76 -21.98
N GLY A 401 4.24 7.27 -20.89
CA GLY A 401 4.60 8.06 -19.72
C GLY A 401 3.50 8.17 -18.67
N ASN A 402 2.41 7.41 -18.80
CA ASN A 402 1.44 7.30 -17.71
C ASN A 402 2.04 6.48 -16.57
N MET A 403 1.67 6.81 -15.36
CA MET A 403 2.20 6.16 -14.15
C MET A 403 1.08 5.94 -13.15
N VAL A 404 1.19 4.84 -12.39
CA VAL A 404 0.32 4.55 -11.25
C VAL A 404 1.18 4.26 -10.02
N SER A 405 0.77 4.82 -8.89
CA SER A 405 1.24 4.51 -7.55
C SER A 405 0.03 4.07 -6.75
N LEU A 406 -0.02 2.80 -6.34
CA LEU A 406 -1.20 2.19 -5.76
C LEU A 406 -0.86 1.47 -4.46
N ILE A 407 -1.66 1.69 -3.44
CA ILE A 407 -1.67 0.96 -2.17
C ILE A 407 -2.96 0.18 -2.08
N HIS A 408 -2.87 -1.09 -1.72
CA HIS A 408 -4.01 -1.97 -1.51
C HIS A 408 -3.80 -2.78 -0.23
N SER A 409 -4.85 -2.89 0.58
CA SER A 409 -4.69 -3.41 1.94
C SER A 409 -5.97 -4.04 2.47
N VAL A 410 -5.79 -5.04 3.33
CA VAL A 410 -6.82 -5.53 4.27
C VAL A 410 -6.49 -5.07 5.71
N PHE A 411 -5.64 -4.05 5.86
CA PHE A 411 -5.23 -3.41 7.11
C PHE A 411 -4.35 -4.26 8.03
N SER A 412 -4.77 -5.43 8.43
CA SER A 412 -4.05 -6.34 9.33
C SER A 412 -3.78 -7.67 8.61
N VAL A 413 -2.81 -8.46 9.07
CA VAL A 413 -2.52 -9.77 8.48
C VAL A 413 -3.78 -10.65 8.42
N TYR A 414 -4.21 -11.01 7.20
CA TYR A 414 -5.50 -11.65 6.91
C TYR A 414 -6.74 -10.82 7.33
N GLY A 415 -6.65 -9.50 7.37
CA GLY A 415 -7.77 -8.61 7.61
C GLY A 415 -8.53 -8.92 8.90
N SER A 416 -9.84 -9.06 8.78
CA SER A 416 -10.73 -9.45 9.88
C SER A 416 -10.54 -10.90 10.36
N GLY A 417 -9.86 -11.74 9.56
CA GLY A 417 -9.73 -13.17 9.78
C GLY A 417 -10.96 -13.99 9.35
N SER A 418 -11.98 -13.33 8.78
CA SER A 418 -13.19 -13.99 8.29
C SER A 418 -13.20 -14.03 6.76
N ALA A 419 -13.32 -15.21 6.18
CA ALA A 419 -13.50 -15.39 4.74
C ALA A 419 -14.97 -15.59 4.39
N ILE A 420 -15.33 -15.21 3.17
CA ILE A 420 -16.70 -15.31 2.65
C ILE A 420 -16.80 -16.65 1.90
N PRO A 421 -17.68 -17.57 2.33
CA PRO A 421 -17.92 -18.80 1.59
C PRO A 421 -18.64 -18.52 0.26
N PRO A 422 -18.55 -19.44 -0.71
CA PRO A 422 -19.18 -19.33 -2.03
C PRO A 422 -20.70 -19.27 -1.97
#